data_76544561036944553bafa47ab51cc4a2
#
_entry.id   76544561036944553bafa47ab51cc4a2
#
_cell.length_a   1.000
_cell.length_b   1.000
_cell.length_c   1.000
_cell.angle_alpha   90.00
_cell.angle_beta   90.00
_cell.angle_gamma   90.00
#
_symmetry.space_group_name_H-M   'P 1'
#
loop_
_entity.id
_entity.type
_entity.pdbx_description
1 polymer ?
#
loop_
_entity_poly.entity_id
_entity_poly.type
_entity_poly.pdbx_seq_one_letter_code
_entity_poly.pdbx_strand_id
1 'polypeptide(L)'
;MYPAFLEQSEIDGTVWAIPDLASARAMYYNKDILDAAGVEVPTTWDELKAACEKIKETNPDVYPWGIDMTTDEGQAAFSYYTWNNGGGFVDENGDWALNSDKNVEALNFAIGLVNDGYTNSDPANETRYDLQDMFGAGKVAMMIGPNNIPTYLSDGGYDINYDVTTIPANEGCDSVAMGVCDRLEVFKDDSAEDQEARTAAISKFFDFFYDDERYADYMVFEGFLPTTQTAADLLAKDDDTFASWIDILQSCNFYPATKTEWADVKQGVIEVEQNALLGDDVQTLLDDLQADIAG
;
A
#
# COMPACT_ATOMS: atom_id res chain seq x y z
N MET A 1 -8.78 -14.66 13.28
CA MET A 1 -8.65 -13.46 12.43
C MET A 1 -7.84 -12.42 13.15
N TYR A 2 -7.02 -11.64 12.45
CA TYR A 2 -6.31 -10.52 13.06
C TYR A 2 -7.29 -9.39 13.41
N PRO A 3 -7.20 -8.81 14.62
CA PRO A 3 -8.11 -7.75 15.04
C PRO A 3 -8.13 -6.56 14.10
N ALA A 4 -6.97 -6.11 13.62
CA ALA A 4 -6.86 -4.96 12.72
C ALA A 4 -7.67 -5.10 11.42
N PHE A 5 -7.86 -6.30 10.90
CA PHE A 5 -8.71 -6.53 9.73
C PHE A 5 -10.20 -6.52 10.07
N LEU A 6 -10.57 -7.03 11.25
CA LEU A 6 -11.97 -7.00 11.70
C LEU A 6 -12.43 -5.55 11.97
N GLU A 7 -11.57 -4.74 12.58
CA GLU A 7 -11.83 -3.32 12.85
C GLU A 7 -12.17 -2.54 11.58
N GLN A 8 -11.53 -2.90 10.44
CA GLN A 8 -11.83 -2.30 9.14
C GLN A 8 -13.23 -2.69 8.58
N SER A 9 -13.90 -3.64 9.19
CA SER A 9 -15.23 -4.15 8.81
C SER A 9 -16.30 -3.82 9.85
N GLU A 10 -15.93 -3.10 10.91
CA GLU A 10 -16.81 -2.79 12.03
C GLU A 10 -17.34 -1.35 11.91
N ILE A 11 -18.64 -1.19 12.00
CA ILE A 11 -19.33 0.10 12.07
C ILE A 11 -20.29 0.04 13.26
N ASP A 12 -20.18 0.98 14.18
CA ASP A 12 -21.00 1.09 15.39
C ASP A 12 -21.07 -0.22 16.22
N GLY A 13 -19.93 -0.91 16.36
CA GLY A 13 -19.81 -2.16 17.12
C GLY A 13 -20.40 -3.39 16.41
N THR A 14 -20.74 -3.26 15.13
CA THR A 14 -21.25 -4.37 14.30
C THR A 14 -20.26 -4.70 13.19
N VAL A 15 -19.84 -5.96 13.11
CA VAL A 15 -19.04 -6.49 12.01
C VAL A 15 -19.95 -6.78 10.82
N TRP A 16 -19.75 -6.06 9.72
CA TRP A 16 -20.56 -6.14 8.50
C TRP A 16 -19.97 -7.03 7.42
N ALA A 17 -18.69 -7.31 7.49
CA ALA A 17 -17.97 -8.10 6.51
C ALA A 17 -16.92 -8.98 7.17
N ILE A 18 -16.57 -10.09 6.56
CA ILE A 18 -15.50 -10.98 7.04
C ILE A 18 -14.25 -10.77 6.16
N PRO A 19 -13.10 -10.43 6.76
CA PRO A 19 -11.84 -10.29 6.02
C PRO A 19 -11.49 -11.56 5.25
N ASP A 20 -11.25 -11.43 3.95
CA ASP A 20 -10.96 -12.52 3.03
C ASP A 20 -9.48 -12.58 2.67
N LEU A 21 -9.03 -11.69 1.82
CA LEU A 21 -7.67 -11.61 1.31
C LEU A 21 -6.97 -10.38 1.85
N ALA A 22 -5.71 -10.51 2.25
CA ALA A 22 -4.90 -9.38 2.63
C ALA A 22 -3.73 -9.17 1.68
N SER A 23 -3.32 -7.93 1.48
CA SER A 23 -2.05 -7.59 0.87
C SER A 23 -1.38 -6.45 1.63
N ALA A 24 -0.06 -6.40 1.55
CA ALA A 24 0.73 -5.33 2.11
C ALA A 24 1.60 -4.68 1.03
N ARG A 25 2.00 -3.45 1.26
CA ARG A 25 2.93 -2.72 0.40
C ARG A 25 4.29 -2.63 1.08
N ALA A 26 5.35 -2.82 0.27
CA ALA A 26 6.73 -2.72 0.73
C ALA A 26 7.61 -2.16 -0.39
N MET A 27 8.83 -1.77 -0.08
CA MET A 27 9.79 -1.33 -1.08
C MET A 27 10.46 -2.53 -1.75
N TYR A 28 10.34 -2.61 -3.07
CA TYR A 28 11.12 -3.49 -3.94
C TYR A 28 12.34 -2.75 -4.46
N TYR A 29 13.47 -3.43 -4.57
CA TYR A 29 14.71 -2.85 -5.09
C TYR A 29 15.48 -3.85 -5.96
N ASN A 30 16.06 -3.34 -7.05
CA ASN A 30 16.90 -4.10 -7.94
C ASN A 30 18.33 -4.12 -7.37
N LYS A 31 18.78 -5.31 -6.93
CA LYS A 31 20.09 -5.50 -6.27
C LYS A 31 21.24 -5.15 -7.20
N ASP A 32 21.15 -5.52 -8.46
CA ASP A 32 22.24 -5.27 -9.43
C ASP A 32 22.44 -3.77 -9.70
N ILE A 33 21.34 -2.99 -9.70
CA ILE A 33 21.42 -1.54 -9.89
C ILE A 33 22.01 -0.87 -8.62
N LEU A 34 21.57 -1.27 -7.43
CA LEU A 34 22.09 -0.72 -6.17
C LEU A 34 23.58 -1.07 -6.02
N ASP A 35 23.96 -2.33 -6.26
CA ASP A 35 25.35 -2.79 -6.21
C ASP A 35 26.24 -2.03 -7.19
N ALA A 36 25.77 -1.84 -8.43
CA ALA A 36 26.51 -1.10 -9.46
C ALA A 36 26.71 0.38 -9.08
N ALA A 37 25.75 0.98 -8.38
CA ALA A 37 25.86 2.34 -7.86
C ALA A 37 26.68 2.42 -6.55
N GLY A 38 26.93 1.29 -5.90
CA GLY A 38 27.61 1.22 -4.61
C GLY A 38 26.80 1.86 -3.48
N VAL A 39 25.48 1.68 -3.49
CA VAL A 39 24.56 2.18 -2.46
C VAL A 39 23.98 1.02 -1.66
N GLU A 40 23.82 1.25 -0.36
CA GLU A 40 23.08 0.34 0.51
C GLU A 40 21.57 0.55 0.32
N VAL A 41 20.78 -0.42 0.78
CA VAL A 41 19.32 -0.34 0.73
C VAL A 41 18.83 0.77 1.68
N PRO A 42 18.15 1.81 1.19
CA PRO A 42 17.75 2.93 2.02
C PRO A 42 16.62 2.55 2.98
N THR A 43 16.71 3.01 4.22
CA THR A 43 15.71 2.85 5.28
C THR A 43 15.10 4.19 5.72
N THR A 44 15.79 5.29 5.39
CA THR A 44 15.32 6.64 5.67
C THR A 44 15.17 7.47 4.39
N TRP A 45 14.44 8.58 4.49
CA TRP A 45 14.29 9.50 3.35
C TRP A 45 15.59 10.13 2.89
N ASP A 46 16.47 10.46 3.83
CA ASP A 46 17.78 11.01 3.49
C ASP A 46 18.65 9.98 2.76
N GLU A 47 18.63 8.73 3.21
CA GLU A 47 19.30 7.62 2.54
C GLU A 47 18.69 7.36 1.15
N LEU A 48 17.35 7.40 1.03
CA LEU A 48 16.65 7.25 -0.25
C LEU A 48 17.08 8.33 -1.23
N LYS A 49 17.09 9.60 -0.81
CA LYS A 49 17.52 10.72 -1.66
C LYS A 49 18.98 10.58 -2.10
N ALA A 50 19.87 10.22 -1.18
CA ALA A 50 21.28 9.98 -1.48
C ALA A 50 21.48 8.79 -2.44
N ALA A 51 20.71 7.71 -2.26
CA ALA A 51 20.70 6.56 -3.16
C ALA A 51 20.22 6.96 -4.56
N CYS A 52 19.12 7.75 -4.65
CA CYS A 52 18.60 8.26 -5.93
C CYS A 52 19.65 9.10 -6.68
N GLU A 53 20.30 10.03 -6.00
CA GLU A 53 21.38 10.84 -6.57
C GLU A 53 22.49 9.95 -7.13
N LYS A 54 22.94 8.98 -6.34
CA LYS A 54 24.03 8.08 -6.71
C LYS A 54 23.70 7.13 -7.87
N ILE A 55 22.50 6.59 -7.89
CA ILE A 55 22.00 5.77 -9.00
C ILE A 55 21.93 6.60 -10.27
N LYS A 56 21.41 7.84 -10.20
CA LYS A 56 21.31 8.72 -11.36
C LYS A 56 22.66 9.12 -11.94
N GLU A 57 23.66 9.35 -11.08
CA GLU A 57 25.05 9.61 -11.50
C GLU A 57 25.67 8.42 -12.23
N THR A 58 25.42 7.19 -11.73
CA THR A 58 26.04 5.97 -12.20
C THR A 58 25.34 5.43 -13.45
N ASN A 59 24.00 5.52 -13.50
CA ASN A 59 23.17 5.05 -14.60
C ASN A 59 22.07 6.06 -14.95
N PRO A 60 22.34 7.08 -15.76
CA PRO A 60 21.38 8.13 -16.10
C PRO A 60 20.10 7.65 -16.81
N ASP A 61 20.14 6.46 -17.41
CA ASP A 61 19.01 5.86 -18.14
C ASP A 61 18.03 5.10 -17.23
N VAL A 62 18.35 4.98 -15.93
CA VAL A 62 17.49 4.35 -14.92
C VAL A 62 16.79 5.43 -14.11
N TYR A 63 15.53 5.22 -13.80
CA TYR A 63 14.80 5.97 -12.80
C TYR A 63 15.10 5.40 -11.41
N PRO A 64 15.74 6.17 -10.51
CA PRO A 64 16.09 5.67 -9.18
C PRO A 64 14.90 5.22 -8.35
N TRP A 65 13.77 5.93 -8.49
CA TRP A 65 12.56 5.71 -7.70
C TRP A 65 11.31 5.72 -8.58
N GLY A 66 10.48 4.72 -8.46
CA GLY A 66 9.17 4.67 -9.09
C GLY A 66 8.09 5.25 -8.19
N ILE A 67 7.35 6.23 -8.70
CA ILE A 67 6.23 6.86 -8.01
C ILE A 67 5.01 6.91 -8.93
N ASP A 68 3.85 6.58 -8.38
CA ASP A 68 2.59 6.64 -9.08
C ASP A 68 1.63 7.57 -8.29
N MET A 69 1.29 8.71 -8.88
CA MET A 69 0.34 9.68 -8.38
C MET A 69 -0.83 9.81 -9.36
N THR A 70 -1.29 8.66 -9.86
CA THR A 70 -2.34 8.60 -10.88
C THR A 70 -3.74 8.80 -10.29
N THR A 71 -4.71 9.03 -11.15
CA THR A 71 -6.12 9.16 -10.74
C THR A 71 -6.73 7.86 -10.21
N ASP A 72 -6.07 6.72 -10.42
CA ASP A 72 -6.54 5.41 -9.96
C ASP A 72 -6.11 5.10 -8.53
N GLU A 73 -4.82 5.28 -8.21
CA GLU A 73 -4.21 4.85 -6.95
C GLU A 73 -3.43 5.96 -6.22
N GLY A 74 -3.54 7.24 -6.61
CA GLY A 74 -2.79 8.35 -5.97
C GLY A 74 -2.97 8.40 -4.45
N GLN A 75 -4.14 8.05 -3.91
CA GLN A 75 -4.33 7.96 -2.46
C GLN A 75 -3.37 6.95 -1.79
N ALA A 76 -2.84 5.98 -2.53
CA ALA A 76 -1.82 5.07 -2.01
C ALA A 76 -0.47 5.78 -1.89
N ALA A 77 -0.08 6.56 -2.90
CA ALA A 77 1.13 7.38 -2.84
C ALA A 77 1.06 8.36 -1.66
N PHE A 78 -0.06 9.08 -1.49
CA PHE A 78 -0.27 9.94 -0.32
C PHE A 78 -0.02 9.19 1.00
N SER A 79 -0.56 7.97 1.16
CA SER A 79 -0.38 7.19 2.38
C SER A 79 1.06 6.75 2.61
N TYR A 80 1.80 6.38 1.54
CA TYR A 80 3.19 5.92 1.66
C TYR A 80 4.10 6.98 2.25
N TYR A 81 3.89 8.24 1.89
CA TYR A 81 4.72 9.32 2.43
C TYR A 81 4.19 9.86 3.76
N THR A 82 2.88 10.08 3.89
CA THR A 82 2.32 10.69 5.10
C THR A 82 2.47 9.79 6.32
N TRP A 83 2.17 8.50 6.23
CA TRP A 83 2.33 7.56 7.35
C TRP A 83 3.79 7.39 7.75
N ASN A 84 4.69 7.35 6.76
CA ASN A 84 6.14 7.24 7.00
C ASN A 84 6.79 8.57 7.45
N ASN A 85 5.98 9.61 7.68
CA ASN A 85 6.34 10.87 8.34
C ASN A 85 5.61 11.09 9.68
N GLY A 86 4.85 10.10 10.15
CA GLY A 86 4.02 10.23 11.34
C GLY A 86 2.78 11.10 11.16
N GLY A 87 2.35 11.31 9.91
CA GLY A 87 1.08 11.92 9.53
C GLY A 87 0.03 10.87 9.13
N GLY A 88 -0.91 11.26 8.27
CA GLY A 88 -1.94 10.37 7.75
C GLY A 88 -3.25 11.09 7.46
N PHE A 89 -4.31 10.33 7.21
CA PHE A 89 -5.63 10.89 6.89
C PHE A 89 -6.35 11.44 8.11
N VAL A 90 -6.15 10.82 9.27
CA VAL A 90 -6.82 11.18 10.53
C VAL A 90 -5.81 11.33 11.66
N ASP A 91 -6.18 12.11 12.68
CA ASP A 91 -5.41 12.24 13.90
C ASP A 91 -5.68 11.11 14.93
N GLU A 92 -5.10 11.19 16.10
CA GLU A 92 -5.26 10.22 17.20
C GLU A 92 -6.70 10.12 17.74
N ASN A 93 -7.54 11.11 17.47
CA ASN A 93 -8.96 11.12 17.85
C ASN A 93 -9.86 10.57 16.75
N GLY A 94 -9.29 10.28 15.57
CA GLY A 94 -10.01 9.88 14.38
C GLY A 94 -10.62 11.03 13.60
N ASP A 95 -10.27 12.28 13.88
CA ASP A 95 -10.69 13.44 13.11
C ASP A 95 -9.82 13.63 11.88
N TRP A 96 -10.39 14.16 10.78
CA TRP A 96 -9.63 14.42 9.55
C TRP A 96 -8.49 15.41 9.82
N ALA A 97 -7.27 15.04 9.40
CA ALA A 97 -6.03 15.80 9.64
C ALA A 97 -5.19 15.92 8.35
N LEU A 98 -5.86 16.20 7.23
CA LEU A 98 -5.26 16.16 5.90
C LEU A 98 -4.16 17.21 5.71
N ASN A 99 -4.31 18.39 6.33
CA ASN A 99 -3.38 19.52 6.23
C ASN A 99 -2.36 19.61 7.39
N SER A 100 -2.11 18.51 8.09
CA SER A 100 -1.10 18.50 9.15
C SER A 100 0.28 18.85 8.61
N ASP A 101 1.13 19.51 9.42
CA ASP A 101 2.52 19.83 9.05
C ASP A 101 3.27 18.59 8.54
N LYS A 102 2.97 17.42 9.09
CA LYS A 102 3.56 16.14 8.70
C LYS A 102 3.15 15.71 7.29
N ASN A 103 1.89 15.90 6.92
CA ASN A 103 1.40 15.59 5.58
C ASN A 103 1.97 16.55 4.54
N VAL A 104 2.04 17.84 4.86
CA VAL A 104 2.64 18.85 3.99
C VAL A 104 4.13 18.56 3.74
N GLU A 105 4.89 18.22 4.80
CA GLU A 105 6.29 17.82 4.70
C GLU A 105 6.45 16.57 3.82
N ALA A 106 5.60 15.58 4.03
CA ALA A 106 5.63 14.31 3.30
C ALA A 106 5.36 14.47 1.80
N LEU A 107 4.32 15.23 1.46
CA LEU A 107 3.99 15.45 0.06
C LEU A 107 5.04 16.34 -0.63
N ASN A 108 5.58 17.35 0.06
CA ASN A 108 6.70 18.14 -0.45
C ASN A 108 7.96 17.29 -0.69
N PHE A 109 8.23 16.29 0.15
CA PHE A 109 9.32 15.35 -0.08
C PHE A 109 9.08 14.53 -1.36
N ALA A 110 7.89 13.95 -1.54
CA ALA A 110 7.54 13.16 -2.72
C ALA A 110 7.64 13.99 -4.01
N ILE A 111 7.05 15.19 -4.03
CA ILE A 111 7.14 16.14 -5.15
C ILE A 111 8.59 16.59 -5.38
N GLY A 112 9.37 16.72 -4.31
CA GLY A 112 10.80 17.02 -4.39
C GLY A 112 11.59 15.96 -5.16
N LEU A 113 11.31 14.67 -4.97
CA LEU A 113 11.93 13.58 -5.75
C LEU A 113 11.61 13.69 -7.24
N VAL A 114 10.37 14.07 -7.57
CA VAL A 114 9.95 14.30 -8.96
C VAL A 114 10.70 15.49 -9.56
N ASN A 115 10.74 16.61 -8.86
CA ASN A 115 11.40 17.83 -9.31
C ASN A 115 12.93 17.68 -9.46
N ASP A 116 13.56 16.86 -8.61
CA ASP A 116 14.99 16.54 -8.70
C ASP A 116 15.29 15.55 -9.85
N GLY A 117 14.26 15.01 -10.53
CA GLY A 117 14.39 14.12 -11.68
C GLY A 117 14.80 12.69 -11.30
N TYR A 118 14.47 12.25 -10.10
CA TYR A 118 14.78 10.92 -9.59
C TYR A 118 13.71 9.87 -9.90
N THR A 119 12.55 10.30 -10.40
CA THR A 119 11.41 9.41 -10.63
C THR A 119 11.18 9.12 -12.12
N ASN A 120 10.24 8.21 -12.40
CA ASN A 120 9.70 8.00 -13.74
C ASN A 120 9.18 9.31 -14.35
N SER A 121 9.03 9.32 -15.69
CA SER A 121 8.87 10.57 -16.45
C SER A 121 7.51 11.25 -16.30
N ASP A 122 6.47 10.47 -15.99
CA ASP A 122 5.09 10.97 -15.94
C ASP A 122 4.32 10.35 -14.75
N PRO A 123 4.68 10.69 -13.49
CA PRO A 123 4.03 10.14 -12.29
C PRO A 123 2.52 10.36 -12.25
N ALA A 124 2.02 11.34 -12.98
CA ALA A 124 0.59 11.65 -13.06
C ALA A 124 -0.21 10.66 -13.91
N ASN A 125 0.44 9.92 -14.83
CA ASN A 125 -0.21 9.06 -15.80
C ASN A 125 0.38 7.64 -15.86
N GLU A 126 1.63 7.42 -15.44
CA GLU A 126 2.25 6.11 -15.36
C GLU A 126 1.71 5.37 -14.13
N THR A 127 0.96 4.31 -14.39
CA THR A 127 0.28 3.53 -13.36
C THR A 127 1.24 2.62 -12.59
N ARG A 128 0.77 2.06 -11.49
CA ARG A 128 1.49 1.02 -10.75
C ARG A 128 1.92 -0.15 -11.65
N TYR A 129 1.11 -0.53 -12.62
CA TYR A 129 1.46 -1.60 -13.58
C TYR A 129 2.58 -1.18 -14.52
N ASP A 130 2.59 0.07 -14.99
CA ASP A 130 3.69 0.61 -15.78
C ASP A 130 5.00 0.61 -14.98
N LEU A 131 4.95 0.96 -13.69
CA LEU A 131 6.10 0.88 -12.79
C LEU A 131 6.60 -0.56 -12.59
N GLN A 132 5.70 -1.54 -12.45
CA GLN A 132 6.05 -2.95 -12.34
C GLN A 132 6.75 -3.45 -13.61
N ASP A 133 6.26 -3.06 -14.78
CA ASP A 133 6.91 -3.37 -16.08
C ASP A 133 8.29 -2.69 -16.19
N MET A 134 8.40 -1.43 -15.82
CA MET A 134 9.68 -0.70 -15.80
C MET A 134 10.67 -1.32 -14.81
N PHE A 135 10.21 -1.74 -13.64
CA PHE A 135 11.03 -2.44 -12.64
C PHE A 135 11.50 -3.79 -13.18
N GLY A 136 10.60 -4.60 -13.72
CA GLY A 136 10.91 -5.88 -14.36
C GLY A 136 11.91 -5.75 -15.52
N ALA A 137 11.82 -4.66 -16.28
CA ALA A 137 12.74 -4.33 -17.36
C ALA A 137 14.06 -3.69 -16.90
N GLY A 138 14.30 -3.52 -15.60
CA GLY A 138 15.49 -2.87 -15.03
C GLY A 138 15.59 -1.38 -15.35
N LYS A 139 14.46 -0.71 -15.54
CA LYS A 139 14.37 0.75 -15.80
C LYS A 139 14.03 1.58 -14.58
N VAL A 140 13.49 0.95 -13.55
CA VAL A 140 13.25 1.53 -12.22
C VAL A 140 14.09 0.74 -11.22
N ALA A 141 14.83 1.43 -10.37
CA ALA A 141 15.73 0.79 -9.40
C ALA A 141 14.98 0.38 -8.11
N MET A 142 14.09 1.24 -7.62
CA MET A 142 13.32 1.03 -6.40
C MET A 142 11.89 1.50 -6.60
N MET A 143 10.92 0.81 -6.04
CA MET A 143 9.50 1.22 -6.04
C MET A 143 8.73 0.60 -4.88
N ILE A 144 7.62 1.21 -4.49
CA ILE A 144 6.68 0.59 -3.56
C ILE A 144 5.68 -0.26 -4.34
N GLY A 145 5.42 -1.48 -3.85
CA GLY A 145 4.51 -2.37 -4.53
C GLY A 145 3.92 -3.46 -3.64
N PRO A 146 2.88 -4.16 -4.13
CA PRO A 146 2.20 -5.23 -3.39
C PRO A 146 3.01 -6.53 -3.33
N ASN A 147 2.64 -7.40 -2.39
CA ASN A 147 3.26 -8.70 -2.18
C ASN A 147 3.13 -9.67 -3.37
N ASN A 148 2.29 -9.40 -4.36
CA ASN A 148 2.12 -10.24 -5.55
C ASN A 148 3.05 -9.86 -6.73
N ILE A 149 3.97 -8.91 -6.55
CA ILE A 149 4.98 -8.56 -7.57
C ILE A 149 5.81 -9.77 -8.02
N PRO A 150 6.26 -10.69 -7.14
CA PRO A 150 6.97 -11.88 -7.59
C PRO A 150 6.22 -12.70 -8.65
N THR A 151 4.93 -12.91 -8.45
CA THR A 151 4.06 -13.58 -9.42
C THR A 151 3.94 -12.78 -10.73
N TYR A 152 3.70 -11.45 -10.61
CA TYR A 152 3.62 -10.56 -11.77
C TYR A 152 4.89 -10.59 -12.62
N LEU A 153 6.06 -10.53 -12.01
CA LEU A 153 7.35 -10.59 -12.71
C LEU A 153 7.58 -11.95 -13.38
N SER A 154 7.24 -13.03 -12.68
CA SER A 154 7.34 -14.40 -13.21
C SER A 154 6.43 -14.59 -14.43
N ASP A 155 5.18 -14.19 -14.36
CA ASP A 155 4.19 -14.30 -15.43
C ASP A 155 4.56 -13.42 -16.64
N GLY A 156 5.14 -12.25 -16.37
CA GLY A 156 5.69 -11.34 -17.40
C GLY A 156 7.00 -11.84 -18.04
N GLY A 157 7.61 -12.89 -17.50
CA GLY A 157 8.88 -13.43 -17.97
C GLY A 157 10.07 -12.53 -17.69
N TYR A 158 9.97 -11.68 -16.67
CA TYR A 158 11.07 -10.83 -16.22
C TYR A 158 12.06 -11.64 -15.36
N ASP A 159 13.36 -11.48 -15.67
CA ASP A 159 14.47 -12.12 -14.95
C ASP A 159 15.36 -11.04 -14.36
N ILE A 160 15.02 -10.57 -13.17
CA ILE A 160 15.76 -9.54 -12.44
C ILE A 160 16.16 -10.05 -11.04
N ASN A 161 17.31 -9.59 -10.57
CA ASN A 161 17.80 -9.85 -9.23
C ASN A 161 17.27 -8.76 -8.28
N TYR A 162 16.22 -9.05 -7.53
CA TYR A 162 15.58 -8.10 -6.62
C TYR A 162 15.43 -8.66 -5.22
N ASP A 163 15.03 -7.78 -4.32
CA ASP A 163 14.58 -8.15 -2.97
C ASP A 163 13.54 -7.13 -2.49
N VAL A 164 12.99 -7.36 -1.31
CA VAL A 164 11.95 -6.55 -0.71
C VAL A 164 12.36 -6.13 0.70
N THR A 165 11.98 -4.92 1.10
CA THR A 165 12.22 -4.39 2.45
C THR A 165 11.11 -3.42 2.85
N THR A 166 11.18 -2.91 4.08
CA THR A 166 10.24 -1.90 4.58
C THR A 166 10.31 -0.59 3.78
N ILE A 167 9.23 0.18 3.79
CA ILE A 167 9.19 1.50 3.14
C ILE A 167 10.09 2.47 3.91
N PRO A 168 10.97 3.24 3.24
CA PRO A 168 11.80 4.24 3.92
C PRO A 168 10.95 5.30 4.63
N ALA A 169 11.28 5.59 5.88
CA ALA A 169 10.59 6.57 6.71
C ALA A 169 11.42 7.83 6.94
N ASN A 170 10.79 8.95 7.30
CA ASN A 170 11.51 10.14 7.72
C ASN A 170 12.27 9.88 9.04
N GLU A 171 13.34 10.62 9.28
CA GLU A 171 14.17 10.42 10.48
C GLU A 171 13.33 10.53 11.77
N GLY A 172 13.45 9.52 12.62
CA GLY A 172 12.71 9.44 13.88
C GLY A 172 11.28 8.92 13.76
N CYS A 173 10.86 8.49 12.57
CA CYS A 173 9.60 7.80 12.33
C CYS A 173 9.82 6.30 12.09
N ASP A 174 8.84 5.51 12.50
CA ASP A 174 8.83 4.08 12.18
C ASP A 174 8.33 3.86 10.74
N SER A 175 8.83 2.81 10.08
CA SER A 175 8.31 2.40 8.78
C SER A 175 6.91 1.80 8.93
N VAL A 176 5.98 2.31 8.13
CA VAL A 176 4.58 1.88 8.11
C VAL A 176 4.23 1.40 6.71
N ALA A 177 3.78 0.16 6.61
CA ALA A 177 3.26 -0.40 5.37
C ALA A 177 1.78 -0.04 5.18
N MET A 178 1.31 -0.02 3.93
CA MET A 178 -0.12 0.05 3.64
C MET A 178 -0.69 -1.35 3.53
N GLY A 179 -1.72 -1.63 4.34
CA GLY A 179 -2.52 -2.84 4.27
C GLY A 179 -3.75 -2.65 3.39
N VAL A 180 -4.07 -3.68 2.63
CA VAL A 180 -5.34 -3.81 1.90
C VAL A 180 -6.00 -5.10 2.32
N CYS A 181 -7.32 -5.07 2.48
CA CYS A 181 -8.09 -6.24 2.86
C CYS A 181 -9.36 -6.32 2.04
N ASP A 182 -9.49 -7.39 1.26
CA ASP A 182 -10.73 -7.74 0.62
C ASP A 182 -11.66 -8.46 1.63
N ARG A 183 -12.97 -8.41 1.38
CA ARG A 183 -13.96 -8.84 2.35
C ARG A 183 -15.09 -9.60 1.70
N LEU A 184 -15.60 -10.60 2.41
CA LEU A 184 -16.83 -11.29 2.06
C LEU A 184 -18.00 -10.67 2.80
N GLU A 185 -19.03 -10.29 2.07
CA GLU A 185 -20.26 -9.72 2.60
C GLU A 185 -21.46 -10.64 2.29
N VAL A 186 -22.38 -10.69 3.23
CA VAL A 186 -23.63 -11.41 3.06
C VAL A 186 -24.78 -10.42 2.98
N PHE A 187 -25.30 -10.23 1.78
CA PHE A 187 -26.44 -9.34 1.56
C PHE A 187 -27.75 -9.98 2.00
N LYS A 188 -28.65 -9.16 2.53
CA LYS A 188 -30.02 -9.56 2.85
C LYS A 188 -30.76 -9.99 1.59
N ASP A 189 -31.48 -11.10 1.68
CA ASP A 189 -32.37 -11.56 0.63
C ASP A 189 -33.78 -11.78 1.20
N ASP A 190 -34.63 -10.77 1.03
CA ASP A 190 -36.01 -10.81 1.49
C ASP A 190 -36.91 -11.77 0.67
N SER A 191 -36.43 -12.26 -0.47
CA SER A 191 -37.14 -13.23 -1.31
C SER A 191 -36.90 -14.69 -0.93
N ALA A 192 -35.92 -14.96 -0.05
CA ALA A 192 -35.64 -16.31 0.38
C ALA A 192 -36.81 -16.88 1.19
N GLU A 193 -37.37 -17.99 0.72
CA GLU A 193 -38.54 -18.66 1.35
C GLU A 193 -38.20 -19.24 2.74
N ASP A 194 -36.94 -19.69 2.94
CA ASP A 194 -36.44 -20.25 4.19
C ASP A 194 -35.14 -19.52 4.61
N GLN A 195 -35.28 -18.53 5.48
CA GLN A 195 -34.17 -17.74 6.00
C GLN A 195 -33.25 -18.56 6.91
N GLU A 196 -33.79 -19.54 7.63
CA GLU A 196 -33.00 -20.39 8.52
C GLU A 196 -32.10 -21.35 7.72
N ALA A 197 -32.64 -21.98 6.69
CA ALA A 197 -31.85 -22.82 5.79
C ALA A 197 -30.78 -22.01 5.04
N ARG A 198 -31.11 -20.78 4.62
CA ARG A 198 -30.14 -19.86 4.00
C ARG A 198 -28.99 -19.52 4.94
N THR A 199 -29.30 -19.13 6.16
CA THR A 199 -28.29 -18.81 7.19
C THR A 199 -27.39 -20.02 7.50
N ALA A 200 -27.99 -21.22 7.63
CA ALA A 200 -27.24 -22.44 7.84
C ALA A 200 -26.31 -22.80 6.66
N ALA A 201 -26.75 -22.53 5.43
CA ALA A 201 -25.91 -22.73 4.24
C ALA A 201 -24.74 -21.74 4.18
N ILE A 202 -24.95 -20.47 4.53
CA ILE A 202 -23.91 -19.44 4.63
C ILE A 202 -22.88 -19.83 5.70
N SER A 203 -23.32 -20.24 6.88
CA SER A 203 -22.42 -20.71 7.95
C SER A 203 -21.55 -21.87 7.49
N LYS A 204 -22.14 -22.87 6.80
CA LYS A 204 -21.36 -23.98 6.25
C LYS A 204 -20.36 -23.56 5.18
N PHE A 205 -20.69 -22.53 4.39
CA PHE A 205 -19.74 -21.96 3.42
C PHE A 205 -18.54 -21.35 4.14
N PHE A 206 -18.75 -20.54 5.18
CA PHE A 206 -17.67 -19.94 5.94
C PHE A 206 -16.85 -20.98 6.71
N ASP A 207 -17.49 -21.98 7.33
CA ASP A 207 -16.78 -23.10 7.99
C ASP A 207 -15.90 -23.86 7.00
N PHE A 208 -16.36 -24.02 5.75
CA PHE A 208 -15.59 -24.66 4.69
C PHE A 208 -14.47 -23.76 4.18
N PHE A 209 -14.76 -22.49 3.96
CA PHE A 209 -13.83 -21.53 3.35
C PHE A 209 -12.65 -21.23 4.29
N TYR A 210 -12.91 -21.01 5.57
CA TYR A 210 -11.90 -20.69 6.59
C TYR A 210 -11.36 -21.92 7.33
N ASP A 211 -11.51 -23.14 6.78
CA ASP A 211 -10.71 -24.28 7.25
C ASP A 211 -9.22 -23.97 7.03
N ASP A 212 -8.42 -24.08 8.09
CA ASP A 212 -7.07 -23.51 8.14
C ASP A 212 -6.17 -23.96 6.97
N GLU A 213 -6.15 -25.27 6.65
CA GLU A 213 -5.32 -25.80 5.55
C GLU A 213 -5.83 -25.33 4.19
N ARG A 214 -7.13 -25.39 3.97
CA ARG A 214 -7.75 -24.96 2.70
C ARG A 214 -7.60 -23.46 2.45
N TYR A 215 -7.78 -22.67 3.50
CA TYR A 215 -7.63 -21.24 3.41
C TYR A 215 -6.16 -20.85 3.15
N ALA A 216 -5.19 -21.54 3.79
CA ALA A 216 -3.78 -21.35 3.50
C ALA A 216 -3.43 -21.73 2.05
N ASP A 217 -3.92 -22.87 1.54
CA ASP A 217 -3.74 -23.27 0.14
C ASP A 217 -4.33 -22.24 -0.84
N TYR A 218 -5.49 -21.66 -0.51
CA TYR A 218 -6.14 -20.63 -1.30
C TYR A 218 -5.28 -19.35 -1.34
N MET A 219 -4.68 -18.93 -0.23
CA MET A 219 -3.78 -17.77 -0.19
C MET A 219 -2.56 -17.96 -1.11
N VAL A 220 -1.96 -19.14 -1.09
CA VAL A 220 -0.84 -19.46 -1.99
C VAL A 220 -1.28 -19.41 -3.46
N PHE A 221 -2.45 -19.97 -3.77
CA PHE A 221 -2.98 -19.99 -5.13
C PHE A 221 -3.24 -18.59 -5.68
N GLU A 222 -3.82 -17.69 -4.85
CA GLU A 222 -4.15 -16.32 -5.24
C GLU A 222 -2.94 -15.35 -5.14
N GLY A 223 -1.87 -15.74 -4.43
CA GLY A 223 -0.71 -14.88 -4.19
C GLY A 223 -0.96 -13.77 -3.15
N PHE A 224 -1.93 -13.99 -2.25
CA PHE A 224 -2.30 -13.05 -1.19
C PHE A 224 -1.83 -13.52 0.19
N LEU A 225 -2.02 -12.65 1.19
CA LEU A 225 -1.68 -12.92 2.58
C LEU A 225 -2.95 -13.29 3.37
N PRO A 226 -2.83 -14.19 4.35
CA PRO A 226 -3.98 -14.64 5.13
C PRO A 226 -4.41 -13.58 6.16
N THR A 227 -5.70 -13.50 6.41
CA THR A 227 -6.30 -12.66 7.44
C THR A 227 -6.45 -13.38 8.79
N THR A 228 -6.06 -14.66 8.88
CA THR A 228 -6.10 -15.46 10.10
C THR A 228 -4.70 -15.85 10.57
N GLN A 229 -4.50 -15.83 11.90
CA GLN A 229 -3.22 -16.23 12.51
C GLN A 229 -2.84 -17.67 12.19
N THR A 230 -3.83 -18.58 12.23
CA THR A 230 -3.59 -20.01 12.00
C THR A 230 -3.09 -20.30 10.59
N ALA A 231 -3.69 -19.70 9.57
CA ALA A 231 -3.19 -19.83 8.18
C ALA A 231 -1.84 -19.14 8.00
N ALA A 232 -1.62 -17.98 8.64
CA ALA A 232 -0.33 -17.30 8.62
C ALA A 232 0.79 -18.16 9.22
N ASP A 233 0.54 -18.80 10.37
CA ASP A 233 1.48 -19.72 11.02
C ASP A 233 1.80 -20.94 10.16
N LEU A 234 0.80 -21.45 9.42
CA LEU A 234 1.00 -22.56 8.49
C LEU A 234 1.92 -22.16 7.31
N LEU A 235 1.69 -21.00 6.73
CA LEU A 235 2.45 -20.53 5.56
C LEU A 235 3.87 -20.08 5.94
N ALA A 236 4.03 -19.39 7.05
CA ALA A 236 5.35 -18.93 7.52
C ALA A 236 6.28 -20.06 7.96
N LYS A 237 5.75 -21.25 8.24
CA LYS A 237 6.52 -22.35 8.79
C LYS A 237 7.63 -22.87 7.88
N ASP A 238 7.36 -22.90 6.58
CA ASP A 238 8.21 -23.52 5.58
C ASP A 238 8.63 -22.55 4.45
N ASP A 239 8.30 -21.24 4.58
CA ASP A 239 8.60 -20.20 3.61
C ASP A 239 8.98 -18.87 4.28
N ASP A 240 10.27 -18.55 4.26
CA ASP A 240 10.84 -17.33 4.85
C ASP A 240 10.29 -16.05 4.18
N THR A 241 9.88 -16.13 2.91
CA THR A 241 9.30 -14.99 2.19
C THR A 241 7.92 -14.68 2.73
N PHE A 242 7.08 -15.70 2.96
CA PHE A 242 5.79 -15.54 3.63
C PHE A 242 5.96 -15.00 5.04
N ALA A 243 6.92 -15.51 5.81
CA ALA A 243 7.21 -15.03 7.15
C ALA A 243 7.51 -13.52 7.16
N SER A 244 8.37 -13.05 6.25
CA SER A 244 8.70 -11.63 6.11
C SER A 244 7.49 -10.77 5.75
N TRP A 245 6.62 -11.24 4.85
CA TRP A 245 5.39 -10.54 4.49
C TRP A 245 4.36 -10.48 5.62
N ILE A 246 4.28 -11.54 6.44
CA ILE A 246 3.42 -11.56 7.62
C ILE A 246 3.90 -10.54 8.66
N ASP A 247 5.20 -10.39 8.85
CA ASP A 247 5.76 -9.36 9.72
C ASP A 247 5.44 -7.94 9.20
N ILE A 248 5.56 -7.70 7.90
CA ILE A 248 5.17 -6.43 7.27
C ILE A 248 3.67 -6.18 7.48
N LEU A 249 2.84 -7.20 7.27
CA LEU A 249 1.38 -7.10 7.42
C LEU A 249 0.94 -6.68 8.83
N GLN A 250 1.69 -7.10 9.87
CA GLN A 250 1.41 -6.72 11.26
C GLN A 250 1.70 -5.24 11.56
N SER A 251 2.51 -4.57 10.73
CA SER A 251 2.84 -3.14 10.83
C SER A 251 2.01 -2.25 9.92
N CYS A 252 0.98 -2.80 9.26
CA CYS A 252 0.18 -2.06 8.30
C CYS A 252 -0.78 -1.08 8.96
N ASN A 253 -0.88 0.11 8.34
CA ASN A 253 -2.03 1.00 8.48
C ASN A 253 -3.02 0.74 7.35
N PHE A 254 -4.27 1.12 7.59
CA PHE A 254 -5.37 0.98 6.65
C PHE A 254 -6.04 2.33 6.40
N TYR A 255 -6.68 2.47 5.26
CA TYR A 255 -7.52 3.64 4.98
C TYR A 255 -8.68 3.72 5.96
N PRO A 256 -9.11 4.94 6.35
CA PRO A 256 -10.29 5.12 7.20
C PRO A 256 -11.59 4.90 6.38
N ALA A 257 -11.70 3.76 5.70
CA ALA A 257 -12.73 3.46 4.71
C ALA A 257 -14.16 3.35 5.28
N THR A 258 -14.30 3.25 6.60
CA THR A 258 -15.59 3.24 7.30
C THR A 258 -16.14 4.65 7.58
N LYS A 259 -15.33 5.71 7.37
CA LYS A 259 -15.79 7.10 7.48
C LYS A 259 -16.62 7.50 6.27
N THR A 260 -17.70 8.22 6.51
CA THR A 260 -18.69 8.60 5.48
C THR A 260 -18.04 9.41 4.34
N GLU A 261 -17.12 10.32 4.70
CA GLU A 261 -16.45 11.23 3.78
C GLU A 261 -15.27 10.60 3.04
N TRP A 262 -14.96 9.32 3.31
CA TRP A 262 -13.77 8.69 2.74
C TRP A 262 -13.69 8.77 1.19
N ALA A 263 -14.83 8.63 0.52
CA ALA A 263 -14.84 8.70 -0.94
C ALA A 263 -14.40 10.09 -1.46
N ASP A 264 -14.83 11.16 -0.78
CA ASP A 264 -14.48 12.54 -1.12
C ASP A 264 -13.02 12.83 -0.74
N VAL A 265 -12.56 12.35 0.43
CA VAL A 265 -11.16 12.45 0.84
C VAL A 265 -10.23 11.73 -0.13
N LYS A 266 -10.58 10.50 -0.52
CA LYS A 266 -9.82 9.75 -1.52
C LYS A 266 -9.64 10.53 -2.81
N GLN A 267 -10.72 11.06 -3.35
CA GLN A 267 -10.68 11.87 -4.57
C GLN A 267 -9.88 13.15 -4.35
N GLY A 268 -10.10 13.83 -3.23
CA GLY A 268 -9.43 15.09 -2.92
C GLY A 268 -7.91 14.97 -2.80
N VAL A 269 -7.38 13.93 -2.12
CA VAL A 269 -5.92 13.75 -2.04
C VAL A 269 -5.29 13.43 -3.40
N ILE A 270 -5.98 12.71 -4.27
CA ILE A 270 -5.54 12.50 -5.65
C ILE A 270 -5.44 13.83 -6.40
N GLU A 271 -6.45 14.69 -6.29
CA GLU A 271 -6.45 16.01 -6.91
C GLU A 271 -5.34 16.91 -6.35
N VAL A 272 -5.08 16.84 -5.05
CA VAL A 272 -3.94 17.54 -4.41
C VAL A 272 -2.62 17.08 -5.04
N GLU A 273 -2.37 15.78 -5.16
CA GLU A 273 -1.14 15.26 -5.76
C GLU A 273 -0.99 15.68 -7.22
N GLN A 274 -2.05 15.58 -8.01
CA GLN A 274 -2.06 15.98 -9.42
C GLN A 274 -1.74 17.49 -9.59
N ASN A 275 -2.32 18.36 -8.76
CA ASN A 275 -2.07 19.79 -8.81
C ASN A 275 -0.68 20.15 -8.26
N ALA A 276 -0.19 19.45 -7.23
CA ALA A 276 1.15 19.61 -6.72
C ALA A 276 2.22 19.24 -7.77
N LEU A 277 1.99 18.20 -8.58
CA LEU A 277 2.84 17.86 -9.73
C LEU A 277 2.87 18.96 -10.80
N LEU A 278 1.79 19.77 -10.92
CA LEU A 278 1.74 20.92 -11.81
C LEU A 278 2.42 22.17 -11.23
N GLY A 279 2.82 22.13 -9.95
CA GLY A 279 3.58 23.18 -9.27
C GLY A 279 2.75 24.05 -8.32
N ASP A 280 1.52 23.66 -8.01
CA ASP A 280 0.71 24.35 -7.02
C ASP A 280 1.24 24.09 -5.61
N ASP A 281 0.97 25.01 -4.69
CA ASP A 281 1.47 24.98 -3.32
C ASP A 281 0.77 23.90 -2.47
N VAL A 282 1.52 22.90 -2.00
CA VAL A 282 1.01 21.76 -1.25
C VAL A 282 0.24 22.16 0.01
N GLN A 283 0.72 23.17 0.77
CA GLN A 283 0.03 23.63 1.97
C GLN A 283 -1.36 24.16 1.62
N THR A 284 -1.43 25.02 0.60
CA THR A 284 -2.70 25.61 0.17
C THR A 284 -3.67 24.54 -0.31
N LEU A 285 -3.20 23.57 -1.11
CA LEU A 285 -4.04 22.49 -1.60
C LEU A 285 -4.62 21.62 -0.48
N LEU A 286 -3.80 21.29 0.51
CA LEU A 286 -4.24 20.49 1.67
C LEU A 286 -5.13 21.29 2.63
N ASP A 287 -4.91 22.61 2.80
CA ASP A 287 -5.78 23.48 3.59
C ASP A 287 -7.18 23.60 2.97
N ASP A 288 -7.24 23.76 1.65
CA ASP A 288 -8.51 23.80 0.90
C ASP A 288 -9.26 22.47 1.02
N LEU A 289 -8.58 21.34 0.81
CA LEU A 289 -9.19 20.02 0.96
C LEU A 289 -9.70 19.79 2.40
N GLN A 290 -8.89 20.13 3.42
CA GLN A 290 -9.31 19.99 4.82
C GLN A 290 -10.55 20.84 5.13
N ALA A 291 -10.63 22.05 4.59
CA ALA A 291 -11.78 22.92 4.78
C ALA A 291 -13.04 22.36 4.10
N ASP A 292 -12.91 21.80 2.91
CA ASP A 292 -14.02 21.20 2.16
C ASP A 292 -14.59 19.95 2.88
N ILE A 293 -13.71 19.14 3.47
CA ILE A 293 -14.12 17.92 4.20
C ILE A 293 -14.70 18.25 5.59
N ALA A 294 -14.18 19.27 6.26
CA ALA A 294 -14.67 19.67 7.60
C ALA A 294 -16.04 20.36 7.58
N GLY A 295 -16.52 20.82 6.42
CA GLY A 295 -17.84 21.42 6.20
C GLY A 295 -17.92 22.85 6.61
#